data_885bc36bf1ecb98e743fba8bc8632dde
#
_entry.id   885bc36bf1ecb98e743fba8bc8632dde
#
_cell.length_a   1.000
_cell.length_b   1.000
_cell.length_c   1.000
_cell.angle_alpha   90.00
_cell.angle_beta   90.00
_cell.angle_gamma   90.00
#
_symmetry.space_group_name_H-M   'P 1'
#
loop_
_entity.id
_entity.type
_entity.pdbx_description
1 polymer ?
#
loop_
_entity_poly.entity_id
_entity_poly.type
_entity_poly.pdbx_seq_one_letter_code
_entity_poly.pdbx_strand_id
1 'polypeptide(L)'
;MYCIGVYDATFGYVETSGFYRASFKIHCSLAFINTVLPLYTKKEVLFILFFFPIIGLIGVKTGNLNYVFLPFIFGLIAKGLYLKDIIKCYFVFCWILIVGTFLCCHMGLLENMVSFREEKVRNSFGFIYATDFAAHIFYLVLMYFYLRSGKFNLIEIMLFLYSSFFIANQCDARLDSICIIMI
;
A
#
# COMPACT_ATOMS: atom_id res chain seq x y z
N MET A 1 -6.86 -1.23 9.22
CA MET A 1 -6.14 -2.48 9.45
C MET A 1 -5.15 -2.79 8.33
N TYR A 2 -5.35 -2.40 7.08
CA TYR A 2 -4.26 -2.40 6.10
C TYR A 2 -3.25 -1.28 6.37
N CYS A 3 -3.69 -0.13 6.84
CA CYS A 3 -2.75 0.80 7.47
C CYS A 3 -2.05 0.17 8.68
N ILE A 4 -2.73 -0.69 9.44
CA ILE A 4 -2.17 -1.42 10.59
C ILE A 4 -1.37 -2.65 10.12
N GLY A 5 -1.72 -3.30 9.01
CA GLY A 5 -0.93 -4.40 8.43
C GLY A 5 0.32 -3.91 7.71
N VAL A 6 0.26 -2.74 7.10
CA VAL A 6 1.43 -1.97 6.66
C VAL A 6 2.20 -1.45 7.87
N TYR A 7 1.49 -1.10 8.96
CA TYR A 7 2.07 -0.72 10.24
C TYR A 7 2.78 -1.89 10.91
N ASP A 8 2.15 -3.07 10.99
CA ASP A 8 2.78 -4.29 11.54
C ASP A 8 4.00 -4.71 10.73
N ALA A 9 3.94 -4.58 9.40
CA ALA A 9 5.08 -4.86 8.52
C ALA A 9 6.13 -3.74 8.53
N THR A 10 5.76 -2.51 8.87
CA THR A 10 6.65 -1.35 8.76
C THR A 10 7.26 -0.94 10.11
N PHE A 11 6.50 -1.04 11.21
CA PHE A 11 6.90 -0.52 12.53
C PHE A 11 7.09 -1.58 13.61
N GLY A 12 7.09 -2.85 13.24
CA GLY A 12 7.17 -3.96 14.18
C GLY A 12 5.80 -4.30 14.80
N TYR A 13 5.78 -5.38 15.54
CA TYR A 13 4.58 -5.96 16.11
C TYR A 13 3.96 -5.04 17.17
N VAL A 14 2.93 -4.30 16.78
CA VAL A 14 2.03 -3.65 17.73
C VAL A 14 0.92 -4.64 18.05
N GLU A 15 0.88 -5.14 19.27
CA GLU A 15 -0.21 -5.98 19.77
C GLU A 15 -1.54 -5.21 19.63
N THR A 16 -2.24 -5.47 18.52
CA THR A 16 -3.54 -4.84 18.28
C THR A 16 -4.54 -5.40 19.26
N SER A 17 -4.97 -4.59 20.23
CA SER A 17 -5.99 -4.97 21.20
C SER A 17 -7.25 -5.47 20.49
N GLY A 18 -7.96 -6.43 21.08
CA GLY A 18 -9.19 -7.00 20.52
C GLY A 18 -10.24 -5.94 20.17
N PHE A 19 -10.17 -4.77 20.81
CA PHE A 19 -11.00 -3.61 20.54
C PHE A 19 -10.80 -3.05 19.11
N TYR A 20 -9.56 -2.93 18.63
CA TYR A 20 -9.28 -2.48 17.26
C TYR A 20 -9.82 -3.44 16.22
N ARG A 21 -9.68 -4.76 16.46
CA ARG A 21 -10.21 -5.78 15.55
C ARG A 21 -11.73 -5.75 15.48
N ALA A 22 -12.42 -5.54 16.62
CA ALA A 22 -13.87 -5.43 16.66
C ALA A 22 -14.36 -4.13 16.00
N SER A 23 -13.75 -3.00 16.33
CA SER A 23 -14.09 -1.69 15.75
C SER A 23 -13.92 -1.69 14.24
N PHE A 24 -12.83 -2.23 13.73
CA PHE A 24 -12.58 -2.35 12.30
C PHE A 24 -13.63 -3.21 11.58
N LYS A 25 -13.98 -4.38 12.16
CA LYS A 25 -15.04 -5.24 11.60
C LYS A 25 -16.37 -4.53 11.53
N ILE A 26 -16.74 -3.76 12.56
CA ILE A 26 -17.98 -3.00 12.61
C ILE A 26 -17.97 -1.91 11.54
N HIS A 27 -16.89 -1.14 11.39
CA HIS A 27 -16.80 -0.09 10.38
C HIS A 27 -16.84 -0.65 8.95
N CYS A 28 -16.15 -1.75 8.69
CA CYS A 28 -16.21 -2.44 7.38
C CYS A 28 -17.62 -2.98 7.09
N SER A 29 -18.30 -3.53 8.10
CA SER A 29 -19.67 -4.04 7.94
C SER A 29 -20.66 -2.91 7.67
N LEU A 30 -20.57 -1.80 8.41
CA LEU A 30 -21.42 -0.62 8.21
C LEU A 30 -21.17 0.05 6.85
N ALA A 31 -19.91 0.19 6.45
CA ALA A 31 -19.55 0.72 5.13
C ALA A 31 -20.07 -0.21 4.02
N PHE A 32 -19.99 -1.50 4.19
CA PHE A 32 -20.52 -2.50 3.27
C PHE A 32 -22.03 -2.38 3.12
N ILE A 33 -22.78 -2.32 4.23
CA ILE A 33 -24.23 -2.23 4.22
C ILE A 33 -24.70 -0.91 3.58
N ASN A 34 -24.09 0.21 3.92
CA ASN A 34 -24.50 1.52 3.41
C ASN A 34 -24.12 1.76 1.94
N THR A 35 -23.05 1.12 1.46
CA THR A 35 -22.52 1.36 0.10
C THR A 35 -23.00 0.31 -0.90
N VAL A 36 -23.24 -0.92 -0.48
CA VAL A 36 -23.56 -2.05 -1.37
C VAL A 36 -25.02 -2.06 -1.77
N LEU A 37 -25.93 -1.77 -0.86
CA LEU A 37 -27.36 -1.90 -1.13
C LEU A 37 -27.91 -0.94 -2.21
N PRO A 38 -27.55 0.36 -2.26
CA PRO A 38 -28.13 1.28 -3.24
C PRO A 38 -27.42 1.35 -4.60
N LEU A 39 -26.16 0.89 -4.70
CA LEU A 39 -25.32 1.12 -5.87
C LEU A 39 -25.22 -0.08 -6.84
N TYR A 40 -25.73 -1.26 -6.45
CA TYR A 40 -25.57 -2.47 -7.21
C TYR A 40 -26.84 -2.90 -7.94
N THR A 41 -26.69 -3.23 -9.22
CA THR A 41 -27.76 -3.85 -10.01
C THR A 41 -27.95 -5.31 -9.58
N LYS A 42 -29.14 -5.88 -9.86
CA LYS A 42 -29.45 -7.29 -9.54
C LYS A 42 -28.41 -8.28 -10.09
N LYS A 43 -27.85 -8.00 -11.27
CA LYS A 43 -26.82 -8.84 -11.90
C LYS A 43 -25.49 -8.78 -11.12
N GLU A 44 -25.12 -7.62 -10.65
CA GLU A 44 -23.88 -7.43 -9.87
C GLU A 44 -24.00 -8.06 -8.48
N VAL A 45 -25.17 -7.97 -7.86
CA VAL A 45 -25.42 -8.66 -6.58
C VAL A 45 -25.30 -10.18 -6.75
N LEU A 46 -25.82 -10.72 -7.84
CA LEU A 46 -25.66 -12.15 -8.14
C LEU A 46 -24.19 -12.55 -8.32
N PHE A 47 -23.40 -11.70 -8.99
CA PHE A 47 -21.97 -11.89 -9.15
C PHE A 47 -21.23 -11.88 -7.81
N ILE A 48 -21.54 -10.92 -6.93
CA ILE A 48 -20.98 -10.84 -5.59
C ILE A 48 -21.33 -12.09 -4.78
N LEU A 49 -22.59 -12.51 -4.80
CA LEU A 49 -23.04 -13.72 -4.11
C LEU A 49 -22.34 -14.99 -4.61
N PHE A 50 -21.98 -15.05 -5.89
CA PHE A 50 -21.23 -16.17 -6.44
C PHE A 50 -19.77 -16.17 -5.99
N PHE A 51 -19.10 -15.03 -5.97
CA PHE A 51 -17.69 -14.94 -5.59
C PHE A 51 -17.45 -14.95 -4.08
N PHE A 52 -18.41 -14.49 -3.29
CA PHE A 52 -18.30 -14.42 -1.82
C PHE A 52 -17.96 -15.77 -1.18
N PRO A 53 -18.65 -16.89 -1.47
CA PRO A 53 -18.30 -18.20 -0.92
C PRO A 53 -16.94 -18.71 -1.40
N ILE A 54 -16.54 -18.43 -2.65
CA ILE A 54 -15.24 -18.82 -3.19
C ILE A 54 -14.12 -18.13 -2.40
N ILE A 55 -14.25 -16.83 -2.18
CA ILE A 55 -13.32 -16.02 -1.39
C ILE A 55 -13.28 -16.51 0.06
N GLY A 56 -14.44 -16.85 0.62
CA GLY A 56 -14.54 -17.45 1.95
C GLY A 56 -13.78 -18.77 2.06
N LEU A 57 -13.96 -19.67 1.10
CA LEU A 57 -13.24 -20.95 1.03
C LEU A 57 -11.73 -20.77 0.92
N ILE A 58 -11.26 -19.84 0.09
CA ILE A 58 -9.84 -19.51 -0.04
C ILE A 58 -9.31 -18.98 1.29
N GLY A 59 -10.02 -18.04 1.93
CA GLY A 59 -9.63 -17.46 3.21
C GLY A 59 -9.54 -18.49 4.34
N VAL A 60 -10.46 -19.45 4.40
CA VAL A 60 -10.42 -20.54 5.36
C VAL A 60 -9.23 -21.49 5.09
N LYS A 61 -9.00 -21.85 3.81
CA LYS A 61 -7.87 -22.73 3.44
C LYS A 61 -6.50 -22.10 3.72
N THR A 62 -6.37 -20.80 3.51
CA THR A 62 -5.09 -20.07 3.74
C THR A 62 -4.87 -19.71 5.21
N GLY A 63 -5.86 -19.91 6.10
CA GLY A 63 -5.80 -19.49 7.50
C GLY A 63 -5.84 -17.98 7.72
N ASN A 64 -5.91 -17.19 6.66
CA ASN A 64 -5.83 -15.71 6.66
C ASN A 64 -7.01 -15.06 5.95
N LEU A 65 -8.20 -15.19 6.54
CA LEU A 65 -9.44 -14.64 6.03
C LEU A 65 -9.33 -13.13 5.73
N ASN A 66 -8.63 -12.40 6.57
CA ASN A 66 -8.51 -10.94 6.44
C ASN A 66 -7.79 -10.52 5.16
N TYR A 67 -6.74 -11.23 4.74
CA TYR A 67 -5.97 -10.89 3.54
C TYR A 67 -6.75 -11.05 2.24
N VAL A 68 -7.75 -11.91 2.24
CA VAL A 68 -8.56 -12.18 1.05
C VAL A 68 -9.85 -11.34 1.06
N PHE A 69 -10.50 -11.23 2.23
CA PHE A 69 -11.76 -10.50 2.38
C PHE A 69 -11.60 -8.99 2.25
N LEU A 70 -10.52 -8.44 2.79
CA LEU A 70 -10.32 -7.01 2.85
C LEU A 70 -10.22 -6.36 1.45
N PRO A 71 -9.36 -6.84 0.53
CA PRO A 71 -9.29 -6.32 -0.83
C PRO A 71 -10.63 -6.45 -1.57
N PHE A 72 -11.35 -7.54 -1.35
CA PHE A 72 -12.66 -7.74 -1.95
C PHE A 72 -13.69 -6.70 -1.48
N ILE A 73 -13.76 -6.47 -0.16
CA ILE A 73 -14.65 -5.44 0.42
C ILE A 73 -14.27 -4.05 -0.09
N PHE A 74 -12.98 -3.72 -0.11
CA PHE A 74 -12.53 -2.43 -0.64
C PHE A 74 -12.86 -2.28 -2.12
N GLY A 75 -12.72 -3.33 -2.93
CA GLY A 75 -13.14 -3.32 -4.32
C GLY A 75 -14.63 -3.04 -4.49
N LEU A 76 -15.45 -3.60 -3.61
CA LEU A 76 -16.88 -3.33 -3.60
C LEU A 76 -17.18 -1.87 -3.19
N ILE A 77 -16.57 -1.36 -2.14
CA ILE A 77 -16.77 0.02 -1.65
C ILE A 77 -16.29 1.05 -2.68
N ALA A 78 -15.28 0.72 -3.47
CA ALA A 78 -14.72 1.61 -4.50
C ALA A 78 -15.65 1.83 -5.70
N LYS A 79 -16.76 1.06 -5.80
CA LYS A 79 -17.74 1.27 -6.86
C LYS A 79 -18.38 2.67 -6.73
N GLY A 80 -18.37 3.40 -7.85
CA GLY A 80 -18.89 4.77 -7.90
C GLY A 80 -17.88 5.85 -7.56
N LEU A 81 -16.68 5.47 -7.10
CA LEU A 81 -15.58 6.42 -6.91
C LEU A 81 -14.75 6.52 -8.21
N TYR A 82 -14.33 7.71 -8.55
CA TYR A 82 -13.39 7.90 -9.64
C TYR A 82 -12.02 7.37 -9.23
N LEU A 83 -11.45 6.49 -10.03
CA LEU A 83 -10.13 5.90 -9.78
C LEU A 83 -9.05 6.98 -9.52
N LYS A 84 -9.16 8.10 -10.24
CA LYS A 84 -8.24 9.24 -10.06
C LYS A 84 -8.27 9.83 -8.66
N ASP A 85 -9.45 9.91 -8.03
CA ASP A 85 -9.59 10.46 -6.67
C ASP A 85 -9.04 9.48 -5.64
N ILE A 86 -9.25 8.18 -5.83
CA ILE A 86 -8.69 7.13 -5.00
C ILE A 86 -7.16 7.20 -5.04
N ILE A 87 -6.58 7.25 -6.26
CA ILE A 87 -5.13 7.33 -6.45
C ILE A 87 -4.57 8.61 -5.84
N LYS A 88 -5.26 9.75 -5.99
CA LYS A 88 -4.83 11.02 -5.40
C LYS A 88 -4.80 10.96 -3.87
N CYS A 89 -5.84 10.40 -3.24
CA CYS A 89 -5.91 10.24 -1.80
C CYS A 89 -4.78 9.30 -1.31
N TYR A 90 -4.60 8.17 -1.98
CA TYR A 90 -3.55 7.21 -1.66
C TYR A 90 -2.14 7.80 -1.85
N PHE A 91 -1.92 8.58 -2.92
CA PHE A 91 -0.67 9.28 -3.18
C PHE A 91 -0.28 10.22 -2.03
N VAL A 92 -1.23 11.06 -1.57
CA VAL A 92 -0.99 11.99 -0.45
C VAL A 92 -0.66 11.21 0.83
N PHE A 93 -1.41 10.15 1.11
CA PHE A 93 -1.20 9.31 2.28
C PHE A 93 0.19 8.63 2.25
N CYS A 94 0.56 8.02 1.12
CA CYS A 94 1.86 7.40 0.95
C CYS A 94 3.01 8.40 1.09
N TRP A 95 2.82 9.61 0.55
CA TRP A 95 3.81 10.68 0.68
C TRP A 95 4.07 11.04 2.14
N ILE A 96 3.01 11.28 2.91
CA ILE A 96 3.09 11.59 4.33
C ILE A 96 3.77 10.44 5.09
N LEU A 97 3.41 9.20 4.77
CA LEU A 97 3.95 8.01 5.42
C LEU A 97 5.46 7.87 5.16
N ILE A 98 5.89 7.96 3.88
CA ILE A 98 7.31 7.80 3.52
C ILE A 98 8.16 8.92 4.12
N VAL A 99 7.71 10.16 3.99
CA VAL A 99 8.46 11.31 4.56
C VAL A 99 8.48 11.23 6.09
N GLY A 100 7.35 10.88 6.71
CA GLY A 100 7.26 10.72 8.15
C GLY A 100 8.18 9.62 8.69
N THR A 101 8.17 8.43 8.08
CA THR A 101 9.07 7.32 8.49
C THR A 101 10.54 7.67 8.29
N PHE A 102 10.87 8.26 7.15
CA PHE A 102 12.24 8.68 6.85
C PHE A 102 12.76 9.70 7.88
N LEU A 103 11.94 10.71 8.20
CA LEU A 103 12.30 11.72 9.21
C LEU A 103 12.42 11.12 10.62
N CYS A 104 11.46 10.27 11.02
CA CYS A 104 11.50 9.58 12.31
C CYS A 104 12.74 8.67 12.44
N CYS A 105 13.11 8.00 11.36
CA CYS A 105 14.31 7.18 11.31
C CYS A 105 15.57 8.06 11.45
N HIS A 106 15.61 9.19 10.76
CA HIS A 106 16.75 10.12 10.82
C HIS A 106 16.88 10.80 12.20
N MET A 107 15.76 11.02 12.90
CA MET A 107 15.74 11.53 14.27
C MET A 107 16.04 10.46 15.32
N GLY A 108 16.26 9.22 14.95
CA GLY A 108 16.52 8.11 15.87
C GLY A 108 15.27 7.61 16.63
N LEU A 109 14.07 8.04 16.23
CA LEU A 109 12.80 7.55 16.80
C LEU A 109 12.42 6.18 16.27
N LEU A 110 12.87 5.82 15.07
CA LEU A 110 12.70 4.52 14.45
C LEU A 110 14.06 3.92 14.13
N GLU A 111 14.20 2.62 14.37
CA GLU A 111 15.41 1.89 13.99
C GLU A 111 15.55 1.76 12.49
N ASN A 112 16.74 2.05 11.96
CA ASN A 112 17.07 1.70 10.59
C ASN A 112 17.52 0.23 10.56
N MET A 113 16.62 -0.65 10.14
CA MET A 113 16.96 -2.06 9.98
C MET A 113 17.91 -2.23 8.78
N VAL A 114 19.16 -2.52 9.11
CA VAL A 114 20.21 -2.74 8.11
C VAL A 114 20.27 -4.23 7.79
N SER A 115 20.10 -4.57 6.53
CA SER A 115 20.29 -5.93 6.03
C SER A 115 21.49 -5.99 5.07
N PHE A 116 22.10 -7.16 4.99
CA PHE A 116 23.23 -7.38 4.09
C PHE A 116 22.80 -8.33 2.99
N ARG A 117 23.14 -7.96 1.74
CA ARG A 117 22.98 -8.86 0.60
C ARG A 117 24.32 -8.92 -0.14
N GLU A 118 24.92 -10.11 -0.14
CA GLU A 118 26.32 -10.27 -0.58
C GLU A 118 27.24 -9.34 0.25
N GLU A 119 27.91 -8.38 -0.32
CA GLU A 119 28.74 -7.40 0.40
C GLU A 119 28.08 -6.02 0.53
N LYS A 120 26.82 -5.87 0.08
CA LYS A 120 26.12 -4.57 0.08
C LYS A 120 25.27 -4.38 1.31
N VAL A 121 25.43 -3.21 1.92
CA VAL A 121 24.59 -2.71 2.99
C VAL A 121 23.29 -2.18 2.41
N ARG A 122 22.14 -2.59 2.96
CA ARG A 122 20.81 -2.18 2.53
C ARG A 122 20.10 -1.50 3.69
N ASN A 123 19.73 -0.25 3.49
CA ASN A 123 19.04 0.56 4.48
C ASN A 123 17.53 0.47 4.28
N SER A 124 16.78 0.27 5.38
CA SER A 124 15.31 0.20 5.34
C SER A 124 14.62 1.52 5.66
N PHE A 125 15.34 2.51 6.21
CA PHE A 125 14.83 3.84 6.59
C PHE A 125 13.55 3.80 7.45
N GLY A 126 13.52 2.92 8.46
CA GLY A 126 12.39 2.76 9.36
C GLY A 126 11.34 1.75 8.90
N PHE A 127 11.51 1.13 7.73
CA PHE A 127 10.73 -0.02 7.28
C PHE A 127 11.37 -1.32 7.78
N ILE A 128 10.63 -2.43 7.76
CA ILE A 128 11.19 -3.74 8.12
C ILE A 128 12.17 -4.23 7.06
N TYR A 129 11.83 -4.02 5.78
CA TYR A 129 12.68 -4.42 4.67
C TYR A 129 13.04 -3.23 3.79
N ALA A 130 14.29 -3.19 3.33
CA ALA A 130 14.75 -2.18 2.38
C ALA A 130 13.97 -2.21 1.05
N THR A 131 13.50 -3.39 0.64
CA THR A 131 12.63 -3.55 -0.54
C THR A 131 11.27 -2.90 -0.38
N ASP A 132 10.70 -2.88 0.83
CA ASP A 132 9.40 -2.28 1.07
C ASP A 132 9.47 -0.75 0.93
N PHE A 133 10.53 -0.15 1.47
CA PHE A 133 10.79 1.27 1.27
C PHE A 133 10.95 1.63 -0.22
N ALA A 134 11.74 0.84 -0.96
CA ALA A 134 11.94 1.05 -2.39
C ALA A 134 10.63 0.89 -3.19
N ALA A 135 9.84 -0.14 -2.89
CA ALA A 135 8.53 -0.36 -3.51
C ALA A 135 7.56 0.80 -3.27
N HIS A 136 7.55 1.39 -2.06
CA HIS A 136 6.70 2.55 -1.78
C HIS A 136 7.13 3.79 -2.58
N ILE A 137 8.43 4.01 -2.77
CA ILE A 137 8.92 5.09 -3.65
C ILE A 137 8.51 4.82 -5.10
N PHE A 138 8.66 3.59 -5.59
CA PHE A 138 8.22 3.21 -6.93
C PHE A 138 6.71 3.48 -7.11
N TYR A 139 5.86 3.05 -6.17
CA TYR A 139 4.42 3.33 -6.24
C TYR A 139 4.10 4.82 -6.21
N LEU A 140 4.85 5.64 -5.45
CA LEU A 140 4.68 7.09 -5.48
C LEU A 140 4.96 7.67 -6.88
N VAL A 141 6.05 7.25 -7.52
CA VAL A 141 6.40 7.69 -8.87
C VAL A 141 5.32 7.26 -9.87
N LEU A 142 4.86 6.01 -9.79
CA LEU A 142 3.83 5.47 -10.66
C LEU A 142 2.49 6.22 -10.51
N MET A 143 2.07 6.50 -9.27
CA MET A 143 0.85 7.27 -9.00
C MET A 143 0.97 8.70 -9.50
N TYR A 144 2.12 9.33 -9.29
CA TYR A 144 2.39 10.68 -9.80
C TYR A 144 2.33 10.71 -11.33
N PHE A 145 2.94 9.72 -11.99
CA PHE A 145 2.88 9.55 -13.44
C PHE A 145 1.44 9.47 -13.94
N TYR A 146 0.62 8.63 -13.30
CA TYR A 146 -0.79 8.50 -13.64
C TYR A 146 -1.59 9.80 -13.45
N LEU A 147 -1.39 10.48 -12.31
CA LEU A 147 -2.09 11.73 -12.00
C LEU A 147 -1.72 12.88 -12.93
N ARG A 148 -0.48 12.93 -13.39
CA ARG A 148 0.06 13.97 -14.26
C ARG A 148 -0.25 13.72 -15.74
N SER A 149 -0.78 12.54 -16.09
CA SER A 149 -1.14 12.17 -17.48
C SER A 149 0.03 12.24 -18.46
N GLY A 150 1.24 11.93 -18.03
CA GLY A 150 2.42 11.84 -18.87
C GLY A 150 3.04 13.17 -19.31
N LYS A 151 2.61 14.31 -18.75
CA LYS A 151 3.20 15.62 -19.05
C LYS A 151 4.22 16.00 -17.97
N PHE A 152 5.50 15.77 -18.23
CA PHE A 152 6.57 16.02 -17.28
C PHE A 152 7.44 17.20 -17.64
N ASN A 153 7.87 17.94 -16.61
CA ASN A 153 8.91 18.92 -16.70
C ASN A 153 10.29 18.26 -16.52
N LEU A 154 11.34 18.90 -17.01
CA LEU A 154 12.72 18.41 -16.86
C LEU A 154 13.08 18.14 -15.38
N ILE A 155 12.62 18.98 -14.46
CA ILE A 155 12.85 18.84 -13.01
C ILE A 155 12.23 17.54 -12.47
N GLU A 156 11.00 17.21 -12.91
CA GLU A 156 10.30 16.00 -12.51
C GLU A 156 11.03 14.75 -13.00
N ILE A 157 11.52 14.77 -14.23
CA ILE A 157 12.33 13.68 -14.79
C ILE A 157 13.62 13.50 -13.99
N MET A 158 14.30 14.59 -13.64
CA MET A 158 15.51 14.53 -12.80
C MET A 158 15.22 13.96 -11.41
N LEU A 159 14.07 14.29 -10.82
CA LEU A 159 13.63 13.71 -9.54
C LEU A 159 13.37 12.20 -9.65
N PHE A 160 12.80 11.73 -10.74
CA PHE A 160 12.59 10.29 -10.97
C PHE A 160 13.92 9.54 -11.11
N LEU A 161 14.84 10.09 -11.90
CA LEU A 161 16.18 9.53 -12.04
C LEU A 161 16.94 9.51 -10.72
N TYR A 162 16.84 10.59 -9.94
CA TYR A 162 17.43 10.64 -8.59
C TYR A 162 16.81 9.59 -7.67
N SER A 163 15.48 9.45 -7.66
CA SER A 163 14.78 8.43 -6.86
C SER A 163 15.23 7.01 -7.24
N SER A 164 15.32 6.74 -8.54
CA SER A 164 15.81 5.46 -9.06
C SER A 164 17.24 5.18 -8.59
N PHE A 165 18.14 6.15 -8.74
CA PHE A 165 19.53 6.02 -8.29
C PHE A 165 19.63 5.85 -6.76
N PHE A 166 18.83 6.58 -5.99
CA PHE A 166 18.77 6.50 -4.54
C PHE A 166 18.38 5.09 -4.06
N ILE A 167 17.28 4.53 -4.58
CA ILE A 167 16.82 3.19 -4.17
C ILE A 167 17.77 2.08 -4.64
N ALA A 168 18.41 2.26 -5.80
CA ALA A 168 19.41 1.30 -6.28
C ALA A 168 20.64 1.24 -5.35
N ASN A 169 21.10 2.38 -4.87
CA ASN A 169 22.31 2.45 -4.04
C ASN A 169 22.03 2.14 -2.56
N GLN A 170 20.94 2.67 -2.00
CA GLN A 170 20.65 2.55 -0.58
C GLN A 170 19.89 1.28 -0.20
N CYS A 171 19.04 0.79 -1.09
CA CYS A 171 18.19 -0.36 -0.84
C CYS A 171 18.60 -1.61 -1.64
N ASP A 172 19.52 -1.48 -2.61
CA ASP A 172 19.84 -2.51 -3.62
C ASP A 172 18.58 -3.07 -4.30
N ALA A 173 17.60 -2.22 -4.54
CA ALA A 173 16.31 -2.55 -5.16
C ALA A 173 16.39 -2.32 -6.67
N ARG A 174 17.08 -3.23 -7.37
CA ARG A 174 17.39 -3.09 -8.80
C ARG A 174 16.13 -3.10 -9.67
N LEU A 175 15.15 -3.94 -9.33
CA LEU A 175 13.91 -4.05 -10.11
C LEU A 175 13.11 -2.75 -10.07
N ASP A 176 12.87 -2.22 -8.88
CA ASP A 176 12.11 -0.97 -8.69
C ASP A 176 12.81 0.21 -9.36
N SER A 177 14.14 0.27 -9.26
CA SER A 177 14.96 1.27 -9.93
C SER A 177 14.81 1.23 -11.46
N ILE A 178 14.90 0.04 -12.06
CA ILE A 178 14.72 -0.12 -13.51
C ILE A 178 13.30 0.26 -13.93
N CYS A 179 12.30 -0.15 -13.16
CA CYS A 179 10.90 0.18 -13.44
C CYS A 179 10.64 1.70 -13.42
N ILE A 180 11.27 2.45 -12.51
CA ILE A 180 11.17 3.91 -12.48
C ILE A 180 11.77 4.55 -13.74
N ILE A 181 12.88 4.03 -14.26
CA ILE A 181 13.52 4.55 -15.47
C ILE A 181 12.69 4.25 -16.72
N MET A 182 11.93 3.15 -16.71
CA MET A 182 11.10 2.74 -17.85
C MET A 182 9.76 3.48 -17.95
N ILE A 183 9.35 4.20 -16.90
CA ILE A 183 8.15 5.04 -16.89
C ILE A 183 8.42 6.38 -17.58
#